data_95c09cbc61522b830113f3721d7b2c5e
#
_entry.id   95c09cbc61522b830113f3721d7b2c5e
#
_cell.length_a   1.000
_cell.length_b   1.000
_cell.length_c   1.000
_cell.angle_alpha   90.00
_cell.angle_beta   90.00
_cell.angle_gamma   90.00
#
_symmetry.space_group_name_H-M   'P 1'
#
loop_
_entity.id
_entity.type
_entity.pdbx_description
1 polymer ?
#
loop_
_entity_poly.entity_id
_entity_poly.type
_entity_poly.pdbx_seq_one_letter_code
_entity_poly.pdbx_strand_id
1 'polypeptide(L)'
;YKEMKIKINPKYEEMRSFLERIPDVFEKEGRVIYTGRNLIKVMEAPDGTLINVKRYHVPKGPNSLIYSLGIRKPKGERAFEYPMILEKKGIGTPAPIALIEERNAIGLLGYTYLITLQCDNLHTLYEVGDAAPGTYEKLAKALAHFAADMHNKKILHKDFTPGNVLWKQDEEGFHFIIVDINRMKFGEISIKEGLYNLRKFWGPKEFIRILVSEYAKVRDYSVDEAVDYVMKERAKFWTRYGKKHPIKFKLEL
;
A
#
# COMPACT_ATOMS: atom_id res chain seq x y z
N TYR A 1 5.39 4.36 -34.07
CA TYR A 1 4.56 3.27 -33.50
C TYR A 1 4.82 3.20 -32.00
N LYS A 2 3.75 3.20 -31.20
CA LYS A 2 3.79 2.98 -29.75
C LYS A 2 3.73 1.48 -29.53
N GLU A 3 4.77 0.89 -28.96
CA GLU A 3 4.71 -0.51 -28.57
C GLU A 3 4.01 -0.60 -27.20
N MET A 4 3.10 -1.53 -27.05
CA MET A 4 2.39 -1.81 -25.81
C MET A 4 2.75 -3.23 -25.34
N LYS A 5 3.20 -3.32 -24.10
CA LYS A 5 3.41 -4.62 -23.40
C LYS A 5 2.36 -4.77 -22.33
N ILE A 6 1.71 -5.91 -22.31
CA ILE A 6 0.70 -6.23 -21.28
C ILE A 6 1.08 -7.54 -20.58
N LYS A 7 1.01 -7.52 -19.26
CA LYS A 7 1.04 -8.71 -18.39
C LYS A 7 -0.33 -8.82 -17.74
N ILE A 8 -0.96 -9.97 -17.86
CA ILE A 8 -2.28 -10.23 -17.26
C ILE A 8 -2.15 -11.36 -16.25
N ASN A 9 -2.76 -11.18 -15.07
CA ASN A 9 -2.93 -12.26 -14.13
C ASN A 9 -3.82 -13.34 -14.79
N PRO A 10 -3.41 -14.60 -14.84
CA PRO A 10 -4.15 -15.67 -15.51
C PRO A 10 -5.62 -15.78 -15.10
N LYS A 11 -5.95 -15.41 -13.86
CA LYS A 11 -7.33 -15.39 -13.35
C LYS A 11 -8.24 -14.41 -14.10
N TYR A 12 -7.68 -13.45 -14.83
CA TYR A 12 -8.40 -12.37 -15.53
C TYR A 12 -8.10 -12.34 -17.03
N GLU A 13 -7.59 -13.43 -17.58
CA GLU A 13 -7.21 -13.52 -18.99
C GLU A 13 -8.41 -13.27 -19.94
N GLU A 14 -9.60 -13.63 -19.53
CA GLU A 14 -10.86 -13.37 -20.25
C GLU A 14 -11.15 -11.88 -20.47
N MET A 15 -10.56 -11.01 -19.65
CA MET A 15 -10.71 -9.55 -19.77
C MET A 15 -9.72 -8.92 -20.77
N ARG A 16 -8.87 -9.69 -21.44
CA ARG A 16 -7.78 -9.19 -22.30
C ARG A 16 -8.19 -8.09 -23.24
N SER A 17 -9.25 -8.31 -24.03
CA SER A 17 -9.70 -7.34 -25.04
C SER A 17 -10.11 -5.99 -24.42
N PHE A 18 -10.70 -6.02 -23.24
CA PHE A 18 -11.04 -4.82 -22.49
C PHE A 18 -9.79 -4.14 -21.95
N LEU A 19 -8.88 -4.91 -21.33
CA LEU A 19 -7.66 -4.39 -20.74
C LEU A 19 -6.74 -3.72 -21.75
N GLU A 20 -6.59 -4.30 -22.93
CA GLU A 20 -5.76 -3.75 -24.02
C GLU A 20 -6.26 -2.38 -24.51
N ARG A 21 -7.55 -2.07 -24.35
CA ARG A 21 -8.14 -0.78 -24.72
C ARG A 21 -7.97 0.31 -23.66
N ILE A 22 -7.60 -0.05 -22.43
CA ILE A 22 -7.52 0.93 -21.33
C ILE A 22 -6.65 2.15 -21.66
N PRO A 23 -5.45 2.02 -22.23
CA PRO A 23 -4.64 3.19 -22.57
C PRO A 23 -5.35 4.18 -23.51
N ASP A 24 -6.16 3.68 -24.44
CA ASP A 24 -6.85 4.52 -25.43
C ASP A 24 -8.06 5.25 -24.85
N VAL A 25 -8.74 4.63 -23.89
CA VAL A 25 -9.97 5.17 -23.29
C VAL A 25 -9.73 5.88 -21.95
N PHE A 26 -8.57 5.74 -21.37
CA PHE A 26 -8.28 6.20 -20.01
C PHE A 26 -8.53 7.70 -19.79
N GLU A 27 -8.29 8.56 -20.80
CA GLU A 27 -8.55 10.00 -20.66
C GLU A 27 -10.05 10.32 -20.62
N LYS A 28 -10.86 9.53 -21.32
CA LYS A 28 -12.30 9.79 -21.55
C LYS A 28 -13.22 9.07 -20.59
N GLU A 29 -12.80 7.90 -20.11
CA GLU A 29 -13.64 7.00 -19.30
C GLU A 29 -13.14 6.90 -17.86
N GLY A 30 -14.02 6.42 -16.99
CA GLY A 30 -13.75 6.14 -15.59
C GLY A 30 -13.88 7.35 -14.67
N ARG A 31 -14.20 7.06 -13.41
CA ARG A 31 -14.34 8.05 -12.34
C ARG A 31 -12.99 8.29 -11.67
N VAL A 32 -12.52 9.52 -11.68
CA VAL A 32 -11.29 9.92 -10.99
C VAL A 32 -11.48 9.82 -9.48
N ILE A 33 -10.58 9.12 -8.80
CA ILE A 33 -10.57 9.00 -7.34
C ILE A 33 -9.32 9.64 -6.69
N TYR A 34 -8.27 9.84 -7.47
CA TYR A 34 -7.07 10.51 -7.01
C TYR A 34 -6.35 11.24 -8.15
N THR A 35 -5.96 12.47 -7.91
CA THR A 35 -5.10 13.28 -8.75
C THR A 35 -3.93 13.80 -7.95
N GLY A 36 -2.70 13.55 -8.42
CA GLY A 36 -1.48 13.98 -7.75
C GLY A 36 -0.28 13.57 -8.58
N ARG A 37 0.71 12.95 -7.95
CA ARG A 37 1.85 12.39 -8.67
C ARG A 37 1.45 11.31 -9.68
N ASN A 38 0.38 10.56 -9.39
CA ASN A 38 -0.22 9.59 -10.30
C ASN A 38 -1.70 9.94 -10.47
N LEU A 39 -2.32 9.44 -11.53
CA LEU A 39 -3.75 9.54 -11.73
C LEU A 39 -4.37 8.17 -11.49
N ILE A 40 -5.42 8.12 -10.66
CA ILE A 40 -6.13 6.88 -10.36
C ILE A 40 -7.61 7.05 -10.72
N LYS A 41 -8.11 6.11 -11.49
CA LYS A 41 -9.52 6.04 -11.88
C LYS A 41 -10.12 4.68 -11.51
N VAL A 42 -11.40 4.69 -11.20
CA VAL A 42 -12.24 3.48 -11.15
C VAL A 42 -12.96 3.36 -12.48
N MET A 43 -12.87 2.19 -13.08
CA MET A 43 -13.55 1.84 -14.34
C MET A 43 -14.35 0.57 -14.13
N GLU A 44 -15.37 0.37 -14.95
CA GLU A 44 -16.21 -0.82 -14.94
C GLU A 44 -15.90 -1.68 -16.17
N ALA A 45 -15.59 -2.95 -15.93
CA ALA A 45 -15.40 -3.94 -16.97
C ALA A 45 -16.76 -4.38 -17.55
N PRO A 46 -16.78 -5.00 -18.74
CA PRO A 46 -18.03 -5.43 -19.38
C PRO A 46 -18.90 -6.39 -18.55
N ASP A 47 -18.29 -7.14 -17.63
CA ASP A 47 -18.98 -8.06 -16.70
C ASP A 47 -19.47 -7.38 -15.42
N GLY A 48 -19.31 -6.05 -15.29
CA GLY A 48 -19.67 -5.27 -14.11
C GLY A 48 -18.59 -5.22 -13.02
N THR A 49 -17.45 -5.87 -13.24
CA THR A 49 -16.33 -5.83 -12.29
C THR A 49 -15.75 -4.41 -12.23
N LEU A 50 -15.68 -3.85 -11.01
CA LEU A 50 -15.01 -2.57 -10.79
C LEU A 50 -13.50 -2.78 -10.66
N ILE A 51 -12.76 -2.04 -11.46
CA ILE A 51 -11.31 -2.05 -11.47
C ILE A 51 -10.73 -0.70 -11.09
N ASN A 52 -9.58 -0.74 -10.45
CA ASN A 52 -8.76 0.42 -10.11
C ASN A 52 -7.63 0.52 -11.13
N VAL A 53 -7.55 1.62 -11.84
CA VAL A 53 -6.51 1.87 -12.84
C VAL A 53 -5.62 3.01 -12.37
N LYS A 54 -4.40 2.67 -11.98
CA LYS A 54 -3.36 3.63 -11.55
C LYS A 54 -2.39 3.88 -12.70
N ARG A 55 -2.42 5.07 -13.28
CA ARG A 55 -1.45 5.51 -14.28
C ARG A 55 -0.27 6.18 -13.61
N TYR A 56 0.91 5.62 -13.78
CA TYR A 56 2.17 6.20 -13.31
C TYR A 56 2.67 7.28 -14.27
N HIS A 57 3.30 8.30 -13.71
CA HIS A 57 4.02 9.28 -14.51
C HIS A 57 5.12 8.65 -15.36
N VAL A 58 5.28 9.20 -16.56
CA VAL A 58 6.41 8.87 -17.44
C VAL A 58 7.72 9.22 -16.71
N PRO A 59 8.67 8.29 -16.62
CA PRO A 59 9.97 8.56 -16.04
C PRO A 59 10.71 9.68 -16.81
N LYS A 60 11.34 10.61 -16.09
CA LYS A 60 12.07 11.74 -16.69
C LYS A 60 13.58 11.63 -16.41
N GLY A 61 14.39 12.20 -17.31
CA GLY A 61 15.84 12.28 -17.18
C GLY A 61 16.51 10.89 -17.10
N PRO A 62 17.58 10.72 -16.30
CA PRO A 62 18.33 9.45 -16.20
C PRO A 62 17.46 8.25 -15.81
N ASN A 63 16.38 8.46 -15.06
CA ASN A 63 15.45 7.42 -14.67
C ASN A 63 14.74 6.79 -15.88
N SER A 64 14.54 7.54 -16.96
CA SER A 64 13.93 7.00 -18.17
C SER A 64 14.77 5.87 -18.76
N LEU A 65 16.09 6.05 -18.83
CA LEU A 65 17.01 5.02 -19.31
C LEU A 65 17.14 3.85 -18.33
N ILE A 66 17.29 4.13 -17.03
CA ILE A 66 17.45 3.13 -15.97
C ILE A 66 16.28 2.14 -15.97
N TYR A 67 15.06 2.62 -16.07
CA TYR A 67 13.88 1.74 -16.13
C TYR A 67 13.67 1.09 -17.49
N SER A 68 13.96 1.80 -18.58
CA SER A 68 13.77 1.26 -19.93
C SER A 68 14.77 0.15 -20.27
N LEU A 69 15.99 0.25 -19.76
CA LEU A 69 17.04 -0.76 -19.92
C LEU A 69 16.95 -1.91 -18.91
N GLY A 70 15.95 -1.89 -18.00
CA GLY A 70 15.79 -2.96 -17.02
C GLY A 70 16.83 -2.98 -15.90
N ILE A 71 17.67 -1.95 -15.77
CA ILE A 71 18.66 -1.83 -14.68
C ILE A 71 17.97 -1.83 -13.32
N ARG A 72 16.77 -1.26 -13.26
CA ARG A 72 15.90 -1.30 -12.09
C ARG A 72 14.47 -1.60 -12.52
N LYS A 73 13.83 -2.57 -11.86
CA LYS A 73 12.41 -2.86 -12.10
C LYS A 73 11.55 -1.61 -11.90
N PRO A 74 10.69 -1.25 -12.87
CA PRO A 74 9.73 -0.17 -12.71
C PRO A 74 8.82 -0.38 -11.51
N LYS A 75 8.29 0.73 -10.98
CA LYS A 75 7.37 0.68 -9.82
C LYS A 75 6.12 -0.16 -10.11
N GLY A 76 5.59 -0.05 -11.33
CA GLY A 76 4.43 -0.82 -11.78
C GLY A 76 4.68 -2.32 -11.78
N GLU A 77 5.82 -2.78 -12.28
CA GLU A 77 6.17 -4.22 -12.24
C GLU A 77 6.18 -4.77 -10.82
N ARG A 78 6.83 -4.06 -9.89
CA ARG A 78 6.86 -4.48 -8.47
C ARG A 78 5.46 -4.49 -7.87
N ALA A 79 4.66 -3.46 -8.15
CA ALA A 79 3.28 -3.36 -7.67
C ALA A 79 2.34 -4.40 -8.30
N PHE A 80 2.71 -5.01 -9.43
CA PHE A 80 1.99 -6.12 -10.05
C PHE A 80 2.45 -7.49 -9.51
N GLU A 81 3.76 -7.68 -9.31
CA GLU A 81 4.34 -8.96 -8.88
C GLU A 81 4.19 -9.23 -7.38
N TYR A 82 4.38 -8.20 -6.54
CA TYR A 82 4.36 -8.35 -5.09
C TYR A 82 3.01 -8.83 -4.51
N PRO A 83 1.84 -8.44 -5.03
CA PRO A 83 0.56 -8.98 -4.58
C PRO A 83 0.48 -10.50 -4.66
N MET A 84 1.09 -11.11 -5.67
CA MET A 84 1.09 -12.57 -5.82
C MET A 84 1.91 -13.25 -4.71
N ILE A 85 2.98 -12.59 -4.25
CA ILE A 85 3.79 -13.08 -3.12
C ILE A 85 2.98 -12.95 -1.82
N LEU A 86 2.30 -11.81 -1.64
CA LEU A 86 1.46 -11.56 -0.46
C LEU A 86 0.29 -12.54 -0.38
N GLU A 87 -0.39 -12.78 -1.50
CA GLU A 87 -1.51 -13.74 -1.58
C GLU A 87 -1.09 -15.13 -1.11
N LYS A 88 0.05 -15.63 -1.60
CA LYS A 88 0.60 -16.93 -1.19
C LYS A 88 0.90 -17.02 0.31
N LYS A 89 1.14 -15.88 0.96
CA LYS A 89 1.43 -15.77 2.40
C LYS A 89 0.21 -15.35 3.22
N GLY A 90 -0.95 -15.22 2.60
CA GLY A 90 -2.19 -14.85 3.28
C GLY A 90 -2.24 -13.40 3.76
N ILE A 91 -1.47 -12.49 3.15
CA ILE A 91 -1.50 -11.05 3.43
C ILE A 91 -2.42 -10.36 2.42
N GLY A 92 -3.45 -9.68 2.91
CA GLY A 92 -4.46 -9.00 2.09
C GLY A 92 -3.89 -7.80 1.33
N THR A 93 -4.15 -7.75 0.02
CA THR A 93 -3.89 -6.61 -0.86
C THR A 93 -4.87 -6.67 -2.03
N PRO A 94 -5.19 -5.56 -2.72
CA PRO A 94 -6.03 -5.62 -3.90
C PRO A 94 -5.48 -6.59 -4.94
N ALA A 95 -6.34 -7.47 -5.47
CA ALA A 95 -5.92 -8.47 -6.44
C ALA A 95 -5.36 -7.79 -7.70
N PRO A 96 -4.15 -8.16 -8.17
CA PRO A 96 -3.60 -7.62 -9.40
C PRO A 96 -4.32 -8.25 -10.60
N ILE A 97 -4.72 -7.40 -11.54
CA ILE A 97 -5.39 -7.83 -12.78
C ILE A 97 -4.40 -7.77 -13.93
N ALA A 98 -3.80 -6.61 -14.18
CA ALA A 98 -2.87 -6.42 -15.28
C ALA A 98 -1.86 -5.30 -15.03
N LEU A 99 -0.76 -5.36 -15.76
CA LEU A 99 0.20 -4.29 -15.93
C LEU A 99 0.34 -3.99 -17.41
N ILE A 100 0.13 -2.74 -17.80
CA ILE A 100 0.31 -2.27 -19.17
C ILE A 100 1.44 -1.26 -19.20
N GLU A 101 2.41 -1.45 -20.07
CA GLU A 101 3.52 -0.54 -20.32
C GLU A 101 3.48 -0.05 -21.76
N GLU A 102 3.42 1.25 -21.95
CA GLU A 102 3.63 1.87 -23.24
C GLU A 102 5.11 2.16 -23.45
N ARG A 103 5.62 1.96 -24.65
CA ARG A 103 6.97 2.34 -25.05
C ARG A 103 6.91 3.20 -26.32
N ASN A 104 7.77 4.19 -26.40
CA ASN A 104 7.90 5.00 -27.60
C ASN A 104 8.69 4.27 -28.70
N ALA A 105 8.82 4.87 -29.88
CA ALA A 105 9.50 4.30 -31.04
C ALA A 105 10.99 3.92 -30.80
N ILE A 106 11.62 4.51 -29.79
CA ILE A 106 13.01 4.20 -29.40
C ILE A 106 13.09 3.30 -28.15
N GLY A 107 11.98 2.68 -27.76
CA GLY A 107 11.91 1.71 -26.67
C GLY A 107 11.87 2.29 -25.25
N LEU A 108 11.85 3.60 -25.07
CA LEU A 108 11.77 4.21 -23.76
C LEU A 108 10.38 4.04 -23.14
N LEU A 109 10.34 3.79 -21.84
CA LEU A 109 9.12 3.61 -21.07
C LEU A 109 8.28 4.90 -21.06
N GLY A 110 7.03 4.77 -21.53
CA GLY A 110 6.00 5.78 -21.49
C GLY A 110 5.12 5.68 -20.25
N TYR A 111 3.80 5.80 -20.43
CA TYR A 111 2.87 5.55 -19.34
C TYR A 111 2.85 4.08 -18.96
N THR A 112 2.69 3.84 -17.67
CA THR A 112 2.48 2.51 -17.11
C THR A 112 1.15 2.52 -16.36
N TYR A 113 0.31 1.52 -16.61
CA TYR A 113 -0.98 1.35 -15.97
C TYR A 113 -0.95 0.09 -15.12
N LEU A 114 -1.14 0.24 -13.83
CA LEU A 114 -1.38 -0.87 -12.92
C LEU A 114 -2.88 -1.00 -12.71
N ILE A 115 -3.41 -2.17 -12.96
CA ILE A 115 -4.83 -2.48 -12.86
C ILE A 115 -5.01 -3.52 -11.76
N THR A 116 -5.86 -3.19 -10.79
CA THR A 116 -6.22 -4.06 -9.66
C THR A 116 -7.74 -4.08 -9.50
N LEU A 117 -8.26 -5.05 -8.75
CA LEU A 117 -9.64 -4.98 -8.30
C LEU A 117 -9.87 -3.73 -7.46
N GLN A 118 -10.99 -3.05 -7.66
CA GLN A 118 -11.41 -1.97 -6.78
C GLN A 118 -11.90 -2.55 -5.46
N CYS A 119 -11.38 -2.02 -4.36
CA CYS A 119 -11.81 -2.35 -3.01
C CYS A 119 -12.65 -1.19 -2.46
N ASP A 120 -13.94 -1.42 -2.30
CA ASP A 120 -14.88 -0.43 -1.76
C ASP A 120 -15.23 -0.72 -0.30
N ASN A 121 -15.81 0.28 0.37
CA ASN A 121 -16.29 0.18 1.75
C ASN A 121 -15.21 -0.20 2.78
N LEU A 122 -13.98 0.24 2.54
CA LEU A 122 -12.87 0.08 3.47
C LEU A 122 -12.60 1.38 4.23
N HIS A 123 -12.26 1.23 5.51
CA HIS A 123 -11.78 2.31 6.35
C HIS A 123 -10.28 2.48 6.20
N THR A 124 -9.76 3.68 6.44
CA THR A 124 -8.33 3.94 6.59
C THR A 124 -7.98 4.13 8.06
N LEU A 125 -6.70 4.00 8.42
CA LEU A 125 -6.25 4.32 9.77
C LEU A 125 -6.15 5.84 10.04
N TYR A 126 -6.43 6.68 9.05
CA TYR A 126 -6.60 8.12 9.26
C TYR A 126 -7.70 8.43 10.27
N GLU A 127 -8.75 7.62 10.31
CA GLU A 127 -9.89 7.79 11.23
C GLU A 127 -9.50 7.71 12.71
N VAL A 128 -8.36 7.08 13.02
CA VAL A 128 -7.84 6.95 14.40
C VAL A 128 -7.22 8.26 14.90
N GLY A 129 -6.90 9.21 14.02
CA GLY A 129 -6.24 10.46 14.38
C GLY A 129 -6.93 11.23 15.52
N ASP A 130 -8.25 11.34 15.44
CA ASP A 130 -9.09 12.04 16.42
C ASP A 130 -10.05 11.09 17.17
N ALA A 131 -9.76 9.79 17.22
CA ALA A 131 -10.63 8.80 17.85
C ALA A 131 -10.72 8.99 19.37
N ALA A 132 -11.94 8.85 19.90
CA ALA A 132 -12.18 8.94 21.32
C ALA A 132 -11.64 7.71 22.08
N PRO A 133 -11.21 7.89 23.35
CA PRO A 133 -10.86 6.76 24.20
C PRO A 133 -11.99 5.73 24.28
N GLY A 134 -11.64 4.44 24.33
CA GLY A 134 -12.61 3.34 24.38
C GLY A 134 -13.15 2.89 23.02
N THR A 135 -12.79 3.56 21.92
CA THR A 135 -13.33 3.24 20.57
C THR A 135 -12.37 2.50 19.66
N TYR A 136 -11.10 2.38 20.03
CA TYR A 136 -10.03 1.90 19.14
C TYR A 136 -9.21 0.73 19.68
N GLU A 137 -9.44 0.26 20.90
CA GLU A 137 -8.59 -0.76 21.53
C GLU A 137 -8.58 -2.08 20.75
N LYS A 138 -9.75 -2.52 20.30
CA LYS A 138 -9.88 -3.74 19.50
C LYS A 138 -9.17 -3.62 18.16
N LEU A 139 -9.31 -2.48 17.50
CA LEU A 139 -8.61 -2.18 16.24
C LEU A 139 -7.09 -2.16 16.45
N ALA A 140 -6.60 -1.52 17.52
CA ALA A 140 -5.17 -1.45 17.83
C ALA A 140 -4.57 -2.84 18.02
N LYS A 141 -5.24 -3.71 18.78
CA LYS A 141 -4.79 -5.10 18.99
C LYS A 141 -4.83 -5.91 17.71
N ALA A 142 -5.90 -5.81 16.92
CA ALA A 142 -6.01 -6.50 15.65
C ALA A 142 -4.92 -6.04 14.65
N LEU A 143 -4.63 -4.74 14.60
CA LEU A 143 -3.55 -4.20 13.77
C LEU A 143 -2.19 -4.72 14.23
N ALA A 144 -1.97 -4.85 15.53
CA ALA A 144 -0.74 -5.42 16.09
C ALA A 144 -0.53 -6.86 15.64
N HIS A 145 -1.56 -7.68 15.70
CA HIS A 145 -1.52 -9.07 15.24
C HIS A 145 -1.26 -9.14 13.73
N PHE A 146 -1.92 -8.30 12.95
CA PHE A 146 -1.69 -8.22 11.52
C PHE A 146 -0.24 -7.85 11.18
N ALA A 147 0.30 -6.81 11.82
CA ALA A 147 1.67 -6.36 11.59
C ALA A 147 2.69 -7.43 12.02
N ALA A 148 2.50 -8.05 13.18
CA ALA A 148 3.36 -9.11 13.67
C ALA A 148 3.32 -10.35 12.76
N ASP A 149 2.15 -10.76 12.30
CA ASP A 149 2.00 -11.87 11.35
C ASP A 149 2.73 -11.59 10.03
N MET A 150 2.56 -10.39 9.48
CA MET A 150 3.25 -9.96 8.27
C MET A 150 4.78 -10.00 8.44
N HIS A 151 5.30 -9.47 9.56
CA HIS A 151 6.73 -9.48 9.84
C HIS A 151 7.27 -10.90 10.10
N ASN A 152 6.51 -11.75 10.80
CA ASN A 152 6.87 -13.15 11.02
C ASN A 152 6.88 -13.96 9.70
N LYS A 153 6.06 -13.58 8.75
CA LYS A 153 6.05 -14.12 7.38
C LYS A 153 7.14 -13.52 6.47
N LYS A 154 8.09 -12.79 7.05
CA LYS A 154 9.23 -12.20 6.34
C LYS A 154 8.85 -11.14 5.32
N ILE A 155 7.82 -10.35 5.62
CA ILE A 155 7.34 -9.25 4.79
C ILE A 155 7.33 -7.97 5.61
N LEU A 156 7.89 -6.88 5.06
CA LEU A 156 7.82 -5.55 5.63
C LEU A 156 7.42 -4.54 4.56
N HIS A 157 6.37 -3.78 4.84
CA HIS A 157 5.93 -2.67 4.00
C HIS A 157 6.73 -1.42 4.37
N LYS A 158 7.62 -0.94 3.50
CA LYS A 158 8.49 0.21 3.79
C LYS A 158 7.74 1.53 3.98
N ASP A 159 6.56 1.65 3.41
CA ASP A 159 5.67 2.81 3.54
C ASP A 159 4.42 2.44 4.38
N PHE A 160 4.62 1.80 5.52
CA PHE A 160 3.56 1.35 6.44
C PHE A 160 3.00 2.56 7.20
N THR A 161 2.02 3.22 6.58
CA THR A 161 1.42 4.47 7.02
C THR A 161 -0.09 4.33 7.15
N PRO A 162 -0.78 5.23 7.86
CA PRO A 162 -2.23 5.16 8.04
C PRO A 162 -3.02 5.09 6.74
N GLY A 163 -2.56 5.75 5.67
CA GLY A 163 -3.23 5.74 4.37
C GLY A 163 -3.01 4.47 3.55
N ASN A 164 -2.02 3.67 3.90
CA ASN A 164 -1.66 2.44 3.18
C ASN A 164 -2.17 1.17 3.85
N VAL A 165 -2.86 1.30 4.98
CA VAL A 165 -3.51 0.20 5.68
C VAL A 165 -5.00 0.46 5.71
N LEU A 166 -5.74 -0.36 4.95
CA LEU A 166 -7.19 -0.32 4.90
C LEU A 166 -7.76 -1.44 5.76
N TRP A 167 -8.93 -1.23 6.34
CA TRP A 167 -9.55 -2.22 7.19
C TRP A 167 -11.07 -2.22 7.08
N LYS A 168 -11.67 -3.33 7.41
CA LYS A 168 -13.09 -3.52 7.65
C LYS A 168 -13.29 -4.43 8.85
N GLN A 169 -14.47 -4.39 9.42
CA GLN A 169 -14.89 -5.27 10.49
C GLN A 169 -16.18 -5.99 10.10
N ASP A 170 -16.25 -7.27 10.39
CA ASP A 170 -17.44 -8.10 10.27
C ASP A 170 -17.57 -9.04 11.48
N GLU A 171 -18.43 -10.05 11.38
CA GLU A 171 -18.67 -11.04 12.45
C GLU A 171 -17.42 -11.87 12.79
N GLU A 172 -16.52 -12.07 11.83
CA GLU A 172 -15.26 -12.80 12.02
C GLU A 172 -14.14 -11.93 12.65
N GLY A 173 -14.33 -10.61 12.68
CA GLY A 173 -13.38 -9.65 13.25
C GLY A 173 -12.87 -8.61 12.27
N PHE A 174 -11.62 -8.16 12.49
CA PHE A 174 -10.97 -7.17 11.64
C PHE A 174 -10.23 -7.81 10.49
N HIS A 175 -10.38 -7.24 9.30
CA HIS A 175 -9.66 -7.64 8.09
C HIS A 175 -8.85 -6.45 7.59
N PHE A 176 -7.57 -6.67 7.31
CA PHE A 176 -6.66 -5.63 6.83
C PHE A 176 -6.22 -5.91 5.39
N ILE A 177 -6.11 -4.83 4.62
CA ILE A 177 -5.60 -4.82 3.25
C ILE A 177 -4.54 -3.73 3.17
N ILE A 178 -3.35 -4.06 2.68
CA ILE A 178 -2.29 -3.08 2.43
C ILE A 178 -2.27 -2.67 0.97
N VAL A 179 -2.06 -1.37 0.73
CA VAL A 179 -1.98 -0.77 -0.61
C VAL A 179 -0.66 -0.05 -0.81
N ASP A 180 -0.37 0.36 -2.04
CA ASP A 180 0.90 1.02 -2.42
C ASP A 180 2.14 0.19 -2.10
N ILE A 181 2.09 -1.09 -2.45
CA ILE A 181 3.07 -2.13 -2.08
C ILE A 181 4.30 -2.21 -2.99
N ASN A 182 4.61 -1.17 -3.75
CA ASN A 182 5.78 -1.16 -4.63
C ASN A 182 7.14 -1.06 -3.88
N ARG A 183 7.11 -0.83 -2.57
CA ARG A 183 8.28 -0.73 -1.69
C ARG A 183 8.17 -1.69 -0.52
N MET A 184 8.51 -2.94 -0.77
CA MET A 184 8.50 -4.01 0.22
C MET A 184 9.92 -4.51 0.50
N LYS A 185 10.10 -5.13 1.66
CA LYS A 185 11.23 -6.00 1.97
C LYS A 185 10.70 -7.42 2.17
N PHE A 186 11.33 -8.37 1.53
CA PHE A 186 11.10 -9.81 1.72
C PHE A 186 12.36 -10.42 2.33
N GLY A 187 12.21 -11.11 3.44
CA GLY A 187 13.30 -11.69 4.22
C GLY A 187 13.11 -11.48 5.72
N GLU A 188 14.06 -11.91 6.52
CA GLU A 188 13.99 -11.78 7.97
C GLU A 188 13.78 -10.33 8.41
N ILE A 189 12.79 -10.13 9.29
CA ILE A 189 12.46 -8.86 9.89
C ILE A 189 12.82 -8.93 11.38
N SER A 190 13.86 -8.23 11.79
CA SER A 190 14.25 -8.16 13.21
C SER A 190 13.17 -7.45 14.04
N ILE A 191 13.17 -7.68 15.33
CA ILE A 191 12.25 -6.98 16.25
C ILE A 191 12.39 -5.46 16.11
N LYS A 192 13.61 -4.94 16.07
CA LYS A 192 13.84 -3.49 15.91
C LYS A 192 13.34 -2.96 14.56
N GLU A 193 13.54 -3.68 13.48
CA GLU A 193 12.97 -3.28 12.17
C GLU A 193 11.44 -3.25 12.21
N GLY A 194 10.82 -4.26 12.79
CA GLY A 194 9.37 -4.33 12.92
C GLY A 194 8.82 -3.21 13.80
N LEU A 195 9.41 -2.95 14.94
CA LEU A 195 9.04 -1.83 15.81
C LEU A 195 9.24 -0.47 15.13
N TYR A 196 10.36 -0.28 14.45
CA TYR A 196 10.63 0.93 13.69
C TYR A 196 9.61 1.15 12.56
N ASN A 197 9.08 0.08 11.99
CA ASN A 197 8.04 0.14 10.97
C ASN A 197 6.72 0.73 11.50
N LEU A 198 6.40 0.54 12.80
CA LEU A 198 5.19 1.04 13.44
C LEU A 198 5.22 2.55 13.76
N ARG A 199 6.37 3.21 13.72
CA ARG A 199 6.54 4.62 14.13
C ARG A 199 5.72 5.62 13.32
N LYS A 200 5.27 5.26 12.14
CA LYS A 200 4.55 6.16 11.24
C LYS A 200 3.03 6.20 11.50
N PHE A 201 2.52 5.33 12.34
CA PHE A 201 1.12 5.40 12.73
C PHE A 201 0.86 6.59 13.63
N TRP A 202 -0.31 7.16 13.49
CA TRP A 202 -0.77 8.26 14.31
C TRP A 202 -2.04 7.88 15.10
N GLY A 203 -2.49 8.82 15.91
CA GLY A 203 -3.63 8.64 16.79
C GLY A 203 -3.25 9.03 18.21
N PRO A 204 -4.17 8.82 19.15
CA PRO A 204 -3.90 9.01 20.56
C PRO A 204 -2.70 8.19 21.02
N LYS A 205 -1.92 8.70 22.00
CA LYS A 205 -0.81 7.95 22.59
C LYS A 205 -1.23 6.55 23.03
N GLU A 206 -2.38 6.42 23.61
CA GLU A 206 -2.90 5.15 24.10
C GLU A 206 -3.13 4.15 22.96
N PHE A 207 -3.62 4.59 21.81
CA PHE A 207 -3.70 3.73 20.61
C PHE A 207 -2.33 3.14 20.25
N ILE A 208 -1.29 3.97 20.24
CA ILE A 208 0.06 3.52 19.89
C ILE A 208 0.61 2.58 20.98
N ARG A 209 0.37 2.86 22.26
CA ARG A 209 0.79 1.98 23.36
C ARG A 209 0.15 0.62 23.27
N ILE A 210 -1.15 0.54 23.02
CA ILE A 210 -1.87 -0.74 22.85
C ILE A 210 -1.32 -1.50 21.64
N LEU A 211 -1.18 -0.82 20.49
CA LEU A 211 -0.62 -1.39 19.28
C LEU A 211 0.76 -2.01 19.51
N VAL A 212 1.68 -1.24 20.09
CA VAL A 212 3.07 -1.68 20.29
C VAL A 212 3.19 -2.73 21.37
N SER A 213 2.43 -2.60 22.46
CA SER A 213 2.41 -3.58 23.55
C SER A 213 1.96 -4.95 23.06
N GLU A 214 0.87 -4.99 22.29
CA GLU A 214 0.35 -6.23 21.74
C GLU A 214 1.29 -6.82 20.67
N TYR A 215 1.87 -5.99 19.82
CA TYR A 215 2.89 -6.40 18.86
C TYR A 215 4.10 -7.05 19.54
N ALA A 216 4.60 -6.44 20.61
CA ALA A 216 5.73 -6.96 21.36
C ALA A 216 5.42 -8.33 22.00
N LYS A 217 4.22 -8.49 22.57
CA LYS A 217 3.77 -9.79 23.11
C LYS A 217 3.75 -10.87 22.04
N VAL A 218 3.18 -10.59 20.87
CA VAL A 218 3.10 -11.55 19.76
C VAL A 218 4.49 -11.93 19.25
N ARG A 219 5.44 -11.00 19.27
CA ARG A 219 6.82 -11.20 18.83
C ARG A 219 7.77 -11.65 19.96
N ASP A 220 7.25 -11.96 21.13
CA ASP A 220 8.02 -12.39 22.31
C ASP A 220 9.16 -11.42 22.67
N TYR A 221 8.81 -10.17 22.88
CA TYR A 221 9.75 -9.09 23.20
C TYR A 221 9.26 -8.26 24.39
N SER A 222 10.19 -7.59 25.09
CA SER A 222 9.87 -6.71 26.20
C SER A 222 8.92 -5.59 25.80
N VAL A 223 7.73 -5.55 26.44
CA VAL A 223 6.72 -4.53 26.17
C VAL A 223 7.24 -3.12 26.48
N ASP A 224 7.89 -2.95 27.63
CA ASP A 224 8.38 -1.63 28.05
C ASP A 224 9.45 -1.10 27.09
N GLU A 225 10.42 -1.95 26.73
CA GLU A 225 11.46 -1.57 25.77
C GLU A 225 10.87 -1.25 24.37
N ALA A 226 9.86 -2.02 23.93
CA ALA A 226 9.21 -1.80 22.66
C ALA A 226 8.45 -0.47 22.63
N VAL A 227 7.66 -0.18 23.67
CA VAL A 227 6.90 1.08 23.78
C VAL A 227 7.85 2.27 23.83
N ASP A 228 8.88 2.24 24.67
CA ASP A 228 9.84 3.33 24.77
C ASP A 228 10.55 3.59 23.44
N TYR A 229 10.96 2.53 22.76
CA TYR A 229 11.62 2.65 21.46
C TYR A 229 10.71 3.26 20.40
N VAL A 230 9.49 2.73 20.24
CA VAL A 230 8.56 3.22 19.21
C VAL A 230 8.10 4.63 19.50
N MET A 231 7.77 4.98 20.74
CA MET A 231 7.36 6.33 21.12
C MET A 231 8.47 7.35 20.81
N LYS A 232 9.72 7.01 21.08
CA LYS A 232 10.89 7.86 20.76
C LYS A 232 11.07 8.05 19.26
N GLU A 233 11.03 6.96 18.49
CA GLU A 233 11.20 7.03 17.03
C GLU A 233 10.00 7.69 16.33
N ARG A 234 8.80 7.51 16.88
CA ARG A 234 7.57 8.18 16.44
C ARG A 234 7.64 9.68 16.65
N ALA A 235 8.08 10.14 17.83
CA ALA A 235 8.26 11.56 18.12
C ALA A 235 9.25 12.21 17.13
N LYS A 236 10.38 11.56 16.85
CA LYS A 236 11.36 12.03 15.84
C LYS A 236 10.75 12.13 14.46
N PHE A 237 9.99 11.12 14.04
CA PHE A 237 9.39 11.08 12.72
C PHE A 237 8.36 12.21 12.55
N TRP A 238 7.41 12.32 13.47
CA TRP A 238 6.31 13.29 13.35
C TRP A 238 6.77 14.74 13.55
N THR A 239 7.73 14.98 14.43
CA THR A 239 8.35 16.31 14.57
C THR A 239 9.02 16.75 13.28
N ARG A 240 9.75 15.85 12.61
CA ARG A 240 10.38 16.14 11.32
C ARG A 240 9.35 16.31 10.20
N TYR A 241 8.32 15.48 10.18
CA TYR A 241 7.23 15.55 9.20
C TYR A 241 6.46 16.86 9.32
N GLY A 242 6.10 17.27 10.54
CA GLY A 242 5.36 18.49 10.82
C GLY A 242 6.07 19.78 10.41
N LYS A 243 7.42 19.77 10.32
CA LYS A 243 8.18 20.91 9.78
C LYS A 243 7.96 21.15 8.28
N LYS A 244 7.53 20.13 7.55
CA LYS A 244 7.40 20.18 6.08
C LYS A 244 5.96 20.05 5.61
N HIS A 245 5.07 19.52 6.44
CA HIS A 245 3.70 19.18 6.07
C HIS A 245 2.73 19.58 7.19
N PRO A 246 1.58 20.17 6.86
CA PRO A 246 0.54 20.45 7.86
C PRO A 246 -0.02 19.15 8.42
N ILE A 247 -0.17 19.08 9.73
CA ILE A 247 -0.83 17.97 10.43
C ILE A 247 -2.27 18.41 10.70
N LYS A 248 -3.22 17.66 10.16
CA LYS A 248 -4.66 18.03 10.16
C LYS A 248 -5.47 17.40 11.30
N PHE A 249 -4.82 16.76 12.24
CA PHE A 249 -5.45 16.10 13.40
C PHE A 249 -4.61 16.36 14.65
N LYS A 250 -5.19 16.08 15.83
CA LYS A 250 -4.47 16.22 17.10
C LYS A 250 -3.37 15.15 17.17
N LEU A 251 -2.13 15.59 17.15
CA LEU A 251 -0.97 14.72 17.28
C LEU A 251 -0.51 14.67 18.75
N GLU A 252 -0.60 13.51 19.35
CA GLU A 252 -0.05 13.21 20.66
C GLU A 252 1.30 12.47 20.49
N LEU A 253 2.39 13.09 20.98
CA LEU A 253 3.75 12.56 20.91
C LEU A 253 4.28 12.12 22.28
#